data_77e2c22fd97b21d9d23f9337f6f380e5
#
_entry.id   77e2c22fd97b21d9d23f9337f6f380e5
#
_cell.length_a   1.000
_cell.length_b   1.000
_cell.length_c   1.000
_cell.angle_alpha   90.00
_cell.angle_beta   90.00
_cell.angle_gamma   90.00
#
_symmetry.space_group_name_H-M   'P 1'
#
loop_
_entity.id
_entity.type
_entity.pdbx_description
1 polymer ?
#
loop_
_entity_poly.entity_id
_entity_poly.type
_entity_poly.pdbx_seq_one_letter_code
_entity_poly.pdbx_strand_id
1 'polypeptide(L)'
;MHCVTTGDESAAERNFSQLKPFYRDCVTLLPPSQLEPLITGLNLTRLLVQNRIAEFHVELETVPSYILQSDHVKHAVALESDLMEGAYGSILASSKKNNLPSPEYASFYDTLTITVRDEIATCIEKAYSSITPQAAEKLMSCSASDVAATAAARKWRQDQNGYLFGEEKKPPSVNDIPANELINQTLMYAKELERIV
;
A
#
# COMPACT_ATOMS: atom_id res chain seq x y z
N MET A 1 -11.89 -19.59 9.02
CA MET A 1 -12.98 -18.91 8.29
C MET A 1 -13.73 -17.92 9.17
N HIS A 2 -14.34 -18.34 10.29
CA HIS A 2 -15.13 -17.44 11.14
C HIS A 2 -14.37 -16.16 11.59
N CYS A 3 -13.08 -16.26 11.94
CA CYS A 3 -12.25 -15.10 12.33
C CYS A 3 -12.08 -14.07 11.19
N VAL A 4 -12.06 -14.54 9.94
CA VAL A 4 -11.95 -13.65 8.76
C VAL A 4 -13.25 -12.90 8.54
N THR A 5 -14.39 -13.56 8.68
CA THR A 5 -15.72 -12.93 8.52
C THR A 5 -16.05 -11.96 9.65
N THR A 6 -15.51 -12.15 10.85
CA THR A 6 -15.69 -11.27 12.01
C THR A 6 -14.67 -10.11 12.05
N GLY A 7 -13.66 -10.11 11.15
CA GLY A 7 -12.64 -9.08 11.12
C GLY A 7 -11.61 -9.17 12.25
N ASP A 8 -11.53 -10.30 12.97
CA ASP A 8 -10.51 -10.51 14.01
C ASP A 8 -9.20 -11.00 13.40
N GLU A 9 -8.35 -10.05 13.00
CA GLU A 9 -7.07 -10.32 12.35
C GLU A 9 -6.10 -11.07 13.25
N SER A 10 -6.09 -10.76 14.55
CA SER A 10 -5.18 -11.38 15.51
C SER A 10 -5.49 -12.85 15.74
N ALA A 11 -6.78 -13.21 15.80
CA ALA A 11 -7.23 -14.58 15.88
C ALA A 11 -6.97 -15.33 14.56
N ALA A 12 -7.12 -14.68 13.41
CA ALA A 12 -6.81 -15.25 12.09
C ALA A 12 -5.33 -15.63 12.00
N GLU A 13 -4.43 -14.73 12.40
CA GLU A 13 -2.97 -14.95 12.40
C GLU A 13 -2.58 -16.13 13.30
N ARG A 14 -3.09 -16.14 14.53
CA ARG A 14 -2.81 -17.21 15.49
C ARG A 14 -3.30 -18.57 14.98
N ASN A 15 -4.53 -18.63 14.45
CA ASN A 15 -5.09 -19.86 13.91
C ASN A 15 -4.32 -20.36 12.68
N PHE A 16 -3.88 -19.44 11.79
CA PHE A 16 -3.05 -19.80 10.65
C PHE A 16 -1.69 -20.37 11.10
N SER A 17 -1.04 -19.71 12.06
CA SER A 17 0.24 -20.19 12.61
C SER A 17 0.14 -21.58 13.22
N GLN A 18 -1.00 -21.91 13.82
CA GLN A 18 -1.27 -23.26 14.36
C GLN A 18 -1.55 -24.30 13.26
N LEU A 19 -2.16 -23.89 12.13
CA LEU A 19 -2.44 -24.78 11.00
C LEU A 19 -1.20 -25.06 10.14
N LYS A 20 -0.27 -24.11 10.06
CA LYS A 20 0.93 -24.20 9.23
C LYS A 20 1.74 -25.50 9.42
N PRO A 21 2.05 -25.98 10.64
CA PRO A 21 2.75 -27.25 10.83
C PRO A 21 1.98 -28.45 10.25
N PHE A 22 0.65 -28.46 10.36
CA PHE A 22 -0.14 -29.58 9.82
C PHE A 22 -0.08 -29.63 8.29
N TYR A 23 -0.05 -28.50 7.62
CA TYR A 23 0.06 -28.43 6.15
C TYR A 23 1.46 -28.72 5.64
N ARG A 24 2.51 -28.53 6.44
CA ARG A 24 3.91 -28.68 6.01
C ARG A 24 4.56 -29.96 6.52
N ASP A 25 4.46 -30.20 7.81
CA ASP A 25 5.20 -31.30 8.47
C ASP A 25 4.42 -32.61 8.42
N CYS A 26 3.11 -32.56 8.35
CA CYS A 26 2.24 -33.74 8.38
C CYS A 26 1.73 -34.18 6.99
N VAL A 27 2.33 -33.69 5.89
CA VAL A 27 1.91 -34.02 4.50
C VAL A 27 1.91 -35.51 4.22
N THR A 28 2.83 -36.27 4.84
CA THR A 28 2.90 -37.73 4.67
C THR A 28 1.85 -38.47 5.46
N LEU A 29 1.28 -37.88 6.51
CA LEU A 29 0.33 -38.50 7.43
C LEU A 29 -1.12 -38.14 7.12
N LEU A 30 -1.36 -36.97 6.54
CA LEU A 30 -2.67 -36.41 6.26
C LEU A 30 -2.88 -36.21 4.77
N PRO A 31 -4.06 -36.52 4.23
CA PRO A 31 -4.39 -36.18 2.85
C PRO A 31 -4.43 -34.66 2.67
N PRO A 32 -4.08 -34.13 1.49
CA PRO A 32 -4.11 -32.70 1.21
C PRO A 32 -5.53 -32.15 1.37
N SER A 33 -5.66 -31.02 2.08
CA SER A 33 -6.95 -30.37 2.34
C SER A 33 -7.41 -29.57 1.11
N GLN A 34 -8.67 -29.71 0.72
CA GLN A 34 -9.25 -28.89 -0.36
C GLN A 34 -9.33 -27.39 0.01
N LEU A 35 -9.32 -27.06 1.30
CA LEU A 35 -9.39 -25.69 1.79
C LEU A 35 -8.00 -25.03 1.96
N GLU A 36 -6.93 -25.77 1.82
CA GLU A 36 -5.57 -25.28 1.98
C GLU A 36 -5.23 -24.11 1.04
N PRO A 37 -5.54 -24.18 -0.28
CA PRO A 37 -5.28 -23.07 -1.19
C PRO A 37 -6.05 -21.79 -0.82
N LEU A 38 -7.29 -21.94 -0.39
CA LEU A 38 -8.13 -20.83 0.06
C LEU A 38 -7.55 -20.16 1.32
N ILE A 39 -7.22 -20.97 2.34
CA ILE A 39 -6.67 -20.47 3.61
C ILE A 39 -5.31 -19.81 3.39
N THR A 40 -4.46 -20.38 2.55
CA THR A 40 -3.17 -19.80 2.18
C THR A 40 -3.35 -18.48 1.44
N GLY A 41 -4.24 -18.41 0.45
CA GLY A 41 -4.57 -17.18 -0.27
C GLY A 41 -5.11 -16.08 0.65
N LEU A 42 -6.01 -16.41 1.58
CA LEU A 42 -6.52 -15.47 2.58
C LEU A 42 -5.41 -14.94 3.50
N ASN A 43 -4.49 -15.79 3.95
CA ASN A 43 -3.36 -15.34 4.77
C ASN A 43 -2.42 -14.43 3.99
N LEU A 44 -2.12 -14.74 2.74
CA LEU A 44 -1.30 -13.89 1.86
C LEU A 44 -1.95 -12.52 1.65
N THR A 45 -3.26 -12.49 1.37
CA THR A 45 -4.01 -11.22 1.24
C THR A 45 -4.01 -10.43 2.54
N ARG A 46 -4.17 -11.08 3.69
CA ARG A 46 -4.08 -10.42 5.01
C ARG A 46 -2.73 -9.74 5.21
N LEU A 47 -1.61 -10.40 4.86
CA LEU A 47 -0.27 -9.83 4.99
C LEU A 47 -0.10 -8.59 4.09
N LEU A 48 -0.67 -8.59 2.89
CA LEU A 48 -0.67 -7.42 2.00
C LEU A 48 -1.48 -6.26 2.58
N VAL A 49 -2.68 -6.53 3.11
CA VAL A 49 -3.52 -5.51 3.76
C VAL A 49 -2.82 -4.86 4.95
N GLN A 50 -2.03 -5.64 5.70
CA GLN A 50 -1.21 -5.16 6.81
C GLN A 50 0.12 -4.52 6.39
N ASN A 51 0.40 -4.45 5.08
CA ASN A 51 1.67 -3.94 4.52
C ASN A 51 2.92 -4.71 5.02
N ARG A 52 2.76 -6.01 5.32
CA ARG A 52 3.84 -6.91 5.77
C ARG A 52 4.44 -7.67 4.58
N ILE A 53 5.00 -6.92 3.63
CA ILE A 53 5.47 -7.44 2.33
C ILE A 53 6.59 -8.48 2.50
N ALA A 54 7.53 -8.26 3.42
CA ALA A 54 8.62 -9.21 3.67
C ALA A 54 8.10 -10.58 4.11
N GLU A 55 7.10 -10.61 4.98
CA GLU A 55 6.49 -11.86 5.44
C GLU A 55 5.63 -12.52 4.36
N PHE A 56 4.99 -11.73 3.50
CA PHE A 56 4.29 -12.23 2.33
C PHE A 56 5.22 -13.04 1.43
N HIS A 57 6.42 -12.52 1.11
CA HIS A 57 7.39 -13.24 0.28
C HIS A 57 7.94 -14.49 0.98
N VAL A 58 8.25 -14.41 2.27
CA VAL A 58 8.67 -15.58 3.05
C VAL A 58 7.59 -16.66 3.06
N GLU A 59 6.33 -16.29 3.24
CA GLU A 59 5.23 -17.26 3.18
C GLU A 59 5.08 -17.84 1.76
N LEU A 60 5.15 -17.01 0.74
CA LEU A 60 5.01 -17.43 -0.65
C LEU A 60 6.09 -18.44 -1.07
N GLU A 61 7.36 -18.23 -0.67
CA GLU A 61 8.47 -19.17 -0.93
C GLU A 61 8.26 -20.53 -0.28
N THR A 62 7.57 -20.56 0.84
CA THR A 62 7.31 -21.81 1.56
C THR A 62 6.07 -22.58 1.07
N VAL A 63 5.29 -21.99 0.16
CA VAL A 63 4.10 -22.63 -0.40
C VAL A 63 4.49 -23.68 -1.44
N PRO A 64 3.92 -24.91 -1.38
CA PRO A 64 4.14 -25.95 -2.38
C PRO A 64 3.70 -25.52 -3.78
N SER A 65 4.41 -25.99 -4.82
CA SER A 65 4.19 -25.58 -6.21
C SER A 65 2.78 -25.91 -6.75
N TYR A 66 2.12 -26.94 -6.22
CA TYR A 66 0.74 -27.27 -6.60
C TYR A 66 -0.28 -26.25 -6.10
N ILE A 67 -0.02 -25.60 -4.95
CA ILE A 67 -0.86 -24.54 -4.38
C ILE A 67 -0.60 -23.20 -5.08
N LEU A 68 0.64 -22.92 -5.49
CA LEU A 68 1.00 -21.71 -6.24
C LEU A 68 0.19 -21.56 -7.54
N GLN A 69 -0.24 -22.67 -8.14
CA GLN A 69 -1.07 -22.64 -9.35
C GLN A 69 -2.55 -22.38 -9.07
N SER A 70 -2.98 -22.37 -7.81
CA SER A 70 -4.37 -22.11 -7.45
C SER A 70 -4.77 -20.66 -7.74
N ASP A 71 -6.04 -20.44 -8.08
CA ASP A 71 -6.56 -19.10 -8.38
C ASP A 71 -6.48 -18.17 -7.17
N HIS A 72 -6.58 -18.70 -5.95
CA HIS A 72 -6.47 -17.92 -4.71
C HIS A 72 -5.08 -17.32 -4.51
N VAL A 73 -4.02 -18.11 -4.75
CA VAL A 73 -2.65 -17.64 -4.60
C VAL A 73 -2.26 -16.74 -5.75
N LYS A 74 -2.64 -17.09 -7.00
CA LYS A 74 -2.43 -16.21 -8.16
C LYS A 74 -3.06 -14.83 -7.98
N HIS A 75 -4.26 -14.80 -7.39
CA HIS A 75 -4.95 -13.56 -7.09
C HIS A 75 -4.17 -12.70 -6.07
N ALA A 76 -3.63 -13.31 -5.01
CA ALA A 76 -2.80 -12.61 -4.04
C ALA A 76 -1.48 -12.09 -4.64
N VAL A 77 -0.84 -12.86 -5.53
CA VAL A 77 0.39 -12.44 -6.23
C VAL A 77 0.09 -11.30 -7.22
N ALA A 78 -1.02 -11.37 -7.95
CA ALA A 78 -1.43 -10.28 -8.84
C ALA A 78 -1.74 -9.00 -8.05
N LEU A 79 -2.39 -9.11 -6.90
CA LEU A 79 -2.66 -7.98 -6.01
C LEU A 79 -1.36 -7.35 -5.48
N GLU A 80 -0.38 -8.16 -5.12
CA GLU A 80 0.95 -7.68 -4.70
C GLU A 80 1.64 -6.91 -5.81
N SER A 81 1.66 -7.47 -7.04
CA SER A 81 2.22 -6.79 -8.21
C SER A 81 1.55 -5.44 -8.47
N ASP A 82 0.21 -5.39 -8.44
CA ASP A 82 -0.56 -4.14 -8.60
C ASP A 82 -0.23 -3.11 -7.50
N LEU A 83 -0.02 -3.55 -6.25
CA LEU A 83 0.39 -2.69 -5.13
C LEU A 83 1.80 -2.13 -5.32
N MET A 84 2.75 -2.97 -5.72
CA MET A 84 4.16 -2.58 -5.92
C MET A 84 4.33 -1.66 -7.13
N GLU A 85 3.55 -1.88 -8.19
CA GLU A 85 3.52 -1.02 -9.38
C GLU A 85 2.75 0.29 -9.15
N GLY A 86 1.98 0.38 -8.06
CA GLY A 86 1.11 1.54 -7.80
C GLY A 86 -0.12 1.59 -8.72
N ALA A 87 -0.53 0.46 -9.29
CA ALA A 87 -1.69 0.34 -10.17
C ALA A 87 -3.01 0.36 -9.38
N TYR A 88 -3.22 1.39 -8.57
CA TYR A 88 -4.36 1.49 -7.65
C TYR A 88 -5.73 1.39 -8.33
N GLY A 89 -5.83 1.83 -9.60
CA GLY A 89 -7.04 1.68 -10.39
C GLY A 89 -7.42 0.22 -10.64
N SER A 90 -6.44 -0.67 -10.87
CA SER A 90 -6.62 -2.11 -11.00
C SER A 90 -7.11 -2.72 -9.70
N ILE A 91 -6.51 -2.33 -8.57
CA ILE A 91 -6.91 -2.79 -7.23
C ILE A 91 -8.36 -2.42 -6.92
N LEU A 92 -8.75 -1.17 -7.17
CA LEU A 92 -10.11 -0.71 -6.96
C LEU A 92 -11.13 -1.36 -7.92
N ALA A 93 -10.69 -1.75 -9.13
CA ALA A 93 -11.54 -2.51 -10.04
C ALA A 93 -11.70 -3.97 -9.58
N SER A 94 -10.63 -4.58 -9.05
CA SER A 94 -10.62 -5.94 -8.51
C SER A 94 -11.40 -6.06 -7.19
N SER A 95 -11.51 -4.98 -6.42
CA SER A 95 -12.28 -4.94 -5.16
C SER A 95 -13.79 -5.09 -5.37
N LYS A 96 -14.28 -4.94 -6.61
CA LYS A 96 -15.71 -5.15 -6.91
C LYS A 96 -16.06 -6.62 -6.69
N LYS A 97 -17.15 -6.88 -5.97
CA LYS A 97 -17.58 -8.20 -5.51
C LYS A 97 -17.62 -9.30 -6.58
N ASN A 98 -17.74 -8.94 -7.86
CA ASN A 98 -17.82 -9.89 -8.96
C ASN A 98 -16.47 -10.47 -9.39
N ASN A 99 -15.34 -9.88 -8.96
CA ASN A 99 -13.99 -10.28 -9.35
C ASN A 99 -13.23 -11.00 -8.24
N LEU A 100 -13.88 -11.21 -7.09
CA LEU A 100 -13.24 -11.89 -5.96
C LEU A 100 -13.30 -13.41 -6.13
N PRO A 101 -12.22 -14.15 -5.86
CA PRO A 101 -12.19 -15.61 -5.97
C PRO A 101 -13.10 -16.30 -4.94
N SER A 102 -13.42 -15.65 -3.84
CA SER A 102 -14.33 -16.13 -2.79
C SER A 102 -14.93 -14.95 -2.01
N PRO A 103 -16.13 -15.10 -1.42
CA PRO A 103 -16.78 -14.03 -0.66
C PRO A 103 -16.03 -13.66 0.63
N GLU A 104 -15.19 -14.55 1.16
CA GLU A 104 -14.41 -14.34 2.38
C GLU A 104 -13.34 -13.24 2.23
N TYR A 105 -12.93 -12.94 1.01
CA TYR A 105 -11.98 -11.85 0.74
C TYR A 105 -12.59 -10.46 0.94
N ALA A 106 -13.91 -10.33 0.96
CA ALA A 106 -14.59 -9.04 0.96
C ALA A 106 -14.15 -8.13 2.11
N SER A 107 -14.04 -8.67 3.34
CA SER A 107 -13.61 -7.88 4.51
C SER A 107 -12.20 -7.31 4.37
N PHE A 108 -11.27 -8.07 3.78
CA PHE A 108 -9.90 -7.60 3.52
C PHE A 108 -9.87 -6.51 2.45
N TYR A 109 -10.68 -6.65 1.40
CA TYR A 109 -10.77 -5.65 0.35
C TYR A 109 -11.44 -4.35 0.80
N ASP A 110 -12.38 -4.40 1.75
CA ASP A 110 -12.96 -3.20 2.35
C ASP A 110 -11.87 -2.39 3.08
N THR A 111 -11.04 -3.05 3.90
CA THR A 111 -9.91 -2.41 4.57
C THR A 111 -8.87 -1.91 3.56
N LEU A 112 -8.51 -2.75 2.57
CA LEU A 112 -7.54 -2.39 1.53
C LEU A 112 -7.99 -1.16 0.72
N THR A 113 -9.28 -1.05 0.40
CA THR A 113 -9.82 0.09 -0.34
C THR A 113 -9.62 1.40 0.41
N ILE A 114 -9.75 1.40 1.73
CA ILE A 114 -9.53 2.57 2.57
C ILE A 114 -8.05 2.97 2.54
N THR A 115 -7.15 2.02 2.76
CA THR A 115 -5.70 2.28 2.75
C THR A 115 -5.20 2.73 1.38
N VAL A 116 -5.66 2.11 0.30
CA VAL A 116 -5.32 2.50 -1.08
C VAL A 116 -5.79 3.92 -1.39
N ARG A 117 -7.00 4.32 -0.98
CA ARG A 117 -7.47 5.70 -1.15
C ARG A 117 -6.64 6.71 -0.39
N ASP A 118 -6.18 6.35 0.80
CA ASP A 118 -5.26 7.19 1.59
C ASP A 118 -3.90 7.36 0.90
N GLU A 119 -3.36 6.31 0.32
CA GLU A 119 -2.13 6.37 -0.48
C GLU A 119 -2.32 7.21 -1.75
N ILE A 120 -3.42 7.03 -2.48
CA ILE A 120 -3.75 7.87 -3.63
C ILE A 120 -3.81 9.35 -3.22
N ALA A 121 -4.47 9.67 -2.11
CA ALA A 121 -4.55 11.06 -1.62
C ALA A 121 -3.15 11.62 -1.30
N THR A 122 -2.28 10.83 -0.67
CA THR A 122 -0.89 11.20 -0.41
C THR A 122 -0.08 11.42 -1.69
N CYS A 123 -0.29 10.58 -2.70
CA CYS A 123 0.32 10.76 -4.02
C CYS A 123 -0.17 12.03 -4.72
N ILE A 124 -1.47 12.32 -4.64
CA ILE A 124 -2.06 13.55 -5.20
C ILE A 124 -1.43 14.79 -4.57
N GLU A 125 -1.30 14.83 -3.24
CA GLU A 125 -0.69 15.95 -2.52
C GLU A 125 0.75 16.24 -2.93
N LYS A 126 1.50 15.17 -3.27
CA LYS A 126 2.91 15.30 -3.68
C LYS A 126 3.08 15.60 -5.16
N ALA A 127 2.20 15.07 -6.00
CA ALA A 127 2.33 15.12 -7.46
C ALA A 127 1.74 16.39 -8.07
N TYR A 128 0.68 16.93 -7.46
CA TYR A 128 -0.07 18.06 -8.02
C TYR A 128 0.06 19.31 -7.14
N SER A 129 0.14 20.48 -7.76
CA SER A 129 0.02 21.76 -7.07
C SER A 129 -1.45 22.16 -6.87
N SER A 130 -2.32 21.76 -7.81
CA SER A 130 -3.76 21.96 -7.72
C SER A 130 -4.50 20.88 -8.50
N ILE A 131 -5.71 20.53 -8.08
CA ILE A 131 -6.54 19.55 -8.75
C ILE A 131 -8.03 19.97 -8.72
N THR A 132 -8.72 19.73 -9.83
CA THR A 132 -10.17 19.95 -9.88
C THR A 132 -10.92 18.83 -9.13
N PRO A 133 -12.08 19.09 -8.53
CA PRO A 133 -12.85 18.08 -7.82
C PRO A 133 -13.20 16.87 -8.70
N GLN A 134 -13.57 17.09 -9.95
CA GLN A 134 -13.86 16.02 -10.91
C GLN A 134 -12.67 15.12 -11.23
N ALA A 135 -11.44 15.70 -11.27
CA ALA A 135 -10.24 14.90 -11.46
C ALA A 135 -9.90 14.08 -10.20
N ALA A 136 -10.11 14.65 -9.01
CA ALA A 136 -9.95 13.94 -7.75
C ALA A 136 -10.91 12.74 -7.63
N GLU A 137 -12.19 12.91 -8.00
CA GLU A 137 -13.17 11.81 -8.04
C GLU A 137 -12.74 10.66 -8.94
N LYS A 138 -12.22 10.99 -10.13
CA LYS A 138 -11.72 9.97 -11.07
C LYS A 138 -10.49 9.23 -10.53
N LEU A 139 -9.53 9.95 -9.96
CA LEU A 139 -8.30 9.34 -9.42
C LEU A 139 -8.57 8.46 -8.21
N MET A 140 -9.43 8.92 -7.29
CA MET A 140 -9.77 8.18 -6.08
C MET A 140 -10.88 7.14 -6.30
N SER A 141 -11.53 7.14 -7.48
CA SER A 141 -12.67 6.28 -7.82
C SER A 141 -13.74 6.26 -6.73
N CYS A 142 -14.09 7.44 -6.21
CA CYS A 142 -15.07 7.61 -5.14
C CYS A 142 -16.07 8.74 -5.45
N SER A 143 -17.08 8.88 -4.59
CA SER A 143 -18.11 9.92 -4.76
C SER A 143 -17.58 11.31 -4.36
N ALA A 144 -18.22 12.37 -4.85
CA ALA A 144 -17.91 13.75 -4.47
C ALA A 144 -17.96 13.98 -2.96
N SER A 145 -18.89 13.32 -2.25
CA SER A 145 -18.98 13.38 -0.80
C SER A 145 -17.77 12.81 -0.08
N ASP A 146 -17.22 11.70 -0.59
CA ASP A 146 -16.06 11.03 0.00
C ASP A 146 -14.78 11.85 -0.24
N VAL A 147 -14.65 12.46 -1.45
CA VAL A 147 -13.54 13.40 -1.74
C VAL A 147 -13.60 14.61 -0.79
N ALA A 148 -14.78 15.18 -0.56
CA ALA A 148 -14.95 16.30 0.36
C ALA A 148 -14.62 15.91 1.81
N ALA A 149 -14.99 14.70 2.24
CA ALA A 149 -14.65 14.16 3.56
C ALA A 149 -13.12 13.96 3.73
N THR A 150 -12.45 13.39 2.73
CA THR A 150 -10.98 13.23 2.74
C THR A 150 -10.26 14.57 2.67
N ALA A 151 -10.75 15.52 1.89
CA ALA A 151 -10.22 16.88 1.81
C ALA A 151 -10.32 17.60 3.17
N ALA A 152 -11.44 17.45 3.88
CA ALA A 152 -11.62 18.01 5.21
C ALA A 152 -10.69 17.34 6.24
N ALA A 153 -10.58 16.01 6.22
CA ALA A 153 -9.71 15.25 7.13
C ALA A 153 -8.22 15.61 6.95
N ARG A 154 -7.77 15.80 5.72
CA ARG A 154 -6.40 16.14 5.35
C ARG A 154 -6.12 17.65 5.28
N LYS A 155 -7.15 18.49 5.56
CA LYS A 155 -7.04 19.96 5.56
C LYS A 155 -6.57 20.53 4.21
N TRP A 156 -7.09 19.99 3.10
CA TRP A 156 -6.79 20.53 1.78
C TRP A 156 -7.33 21.95 1.67
N ARG A 157 -6.56 22.85 1.06
CA ARG A 157 -7.01 24.21 0.82
C ARG A 157 -7.99 24.19 -0.35
N GLN A 158 -9.21 24.68 -0.13
CA GLN A 158 -10.23 24.77 -1.17
C GLN A 158 -10.21 26.18 -1.79
N ASP A 159 -10.09 26.23 -3.10
CA ASP A 159 -10.21 27.45 -3.91
C ASP A 159 -11.42 27.36 -4.82
N GLN A 160 -11.77 28.46 -5.51
CA GLN A 160 -12.92 28.52 -6.44
C GLN A 160 -12.85 27.45 -7.54
N ASN A 161 -11.68 27.00 -7.94
CA ASN A 161 -11.44 26.07 -9.04
C ASN A 161 -11.06 24.64 -8.59
N GLY A 162 -10.89 24.38 -7.29
CA GLY A 162 -10.52 23.06 -6.81
C GLY A 162 -9.71 23.06 -5.52
N TYR A 163 -8.96 21.99 -5.32
CA TYR A 163 -8.08 21.81 -4.17
C TYR A 163 -6.67 22.23 -4.50
N LEU A 164 -6.03 22.99 -3.60
CA LEU A 164 -4.64 23.44 -3.71
C LEU A 164 -3.77 22.64 -2.74
N PHE A 165 -2.63 22.19 -3.21
CA PHE A 165 -1.61 21.47 -2.46
C PHE A 165 -0.30 22.26 -2.46
N GLY A 166 0.46 22.10 -1.38
CA GLY A 166 1.76 22.72 -1.25
C GLY A 166 1.74 24.01 -0.45
N GLU A 167 2.83 24.24 0.24
CA GLU A 167 3.15 25.53 0.82
C GLU A 167 3.43 26.48 -0.34
N GLU A 168 2.94 27.72 -0.25
CA GLU A 168 3.47 28.79 -1.09
C GLU A 168 4.99 28.78 -0.90
N LYS A 169 5.73 28.33 -1.92
CA LYS A 169 7.18 28.50 -1.95
C LYS A 169 7.41 29.99 -1.96
N LYS A 170 7.61 30.56 -0.78
CA LYS A 170 8.11 31.97 -0.72
C LYS A 170 9.37 31.98 -1.56
N PRO A 171 9.48 32.93 -2.49
CA PRO A 171 10.71 33.07 -3.25
C PRO A 171 11.87 33.13 -2.23
N PRO A 172 12.97 32.38 -2.44
CA PRO A 172 14.08 32.37 -1.50
C PRO A 172 14.51 33.80 -1.24
N SER A 173 14.46 34.23 0.01
CA SER A 173 14.94 35.57 0.38
C SER A 173 16.45 35.58 0.27
N VAL A 174 17.01 36.76 0.01
CA VAL A 174 18.47 36.93 -0.05
C VAL A 174 19.15 36.46 1.26
N ASN A 175 18.40 36.47 2.36
CA ASN A 175 18.86 35.97 3.67
C ASN A 175 18.87 34.43 3.79
N ASP A 176 18.24 33.72 2.85
CA ASP A 176 18.25 32.23 2.86
C ASP A 176 19.51 31.65 2.17
N ILE A 177 20.39 32.53 1.65
CA ILE A 177 21.68 32.08 1.11
C ILE A 177 22.58 31.70 2.29
N PRO A 178 23.08 30.45 2.39
CA PRO A 178 23.95 30.02 3.46
C PRO A 178 25.35 30.61 3.29
N ALA A 179 25.48 31.94 3.40
CA ALA A 179 26.71 32.68 3.14
C ALA A 179 27.85 32.16 4.02
N ASN A 180 27.60 31.84 5.28
CA ASN A 180 28.62 31.29 6.19
C ASN A 180 29.14 29.95 5.73
N GLU A 181 28.29 29.06 5.19
CA GLU A 181 28.71 27.76 4.67
C GLU A 181 29.56 27.92 3.41
N LEU A 182 29.15 28.79 2.48
CA LEU A 182 29.89 29.12 1.26
C LEU A 182 31.26 29.74 1.57
N ILE A 183 31.33 30.64 2.53
CA ILE A 183 32.59 31.24 2.99
C ILE A 183 33.50 30.16 3.60
N ASN A 184 32.97 29.32 4.46
CA ASN A 184 33.76 28.23 5.06
C ASN A 184 34.27 27.22 4.02
N GLN A 185 33.44 26.85 3.04
CA GLN A 185 33.83 25.95 1.95
C GLN A 185 34.94 26.57 1.08
N THR A 186 34.82 27.86 0.73
CA THR A 186 35.85 28.58 -0.05
C THR A 186 37.15 28.74 0.71
N LEU A 187 37.08 29.02 2.01
CA LEU A 187 38.27 29.09 2.87
C LEU A 187 38.97 27.73 3.00
N MET A 188 38.20 26.67 3.18
CA MET A 188 38.77 25.31 3.19
C MET A 188 39.45 24.97 1.85
N TYR A 189 38.79 25.29 0.75
CA TYR A 189 39.33 25.05 -0.57
C TYR A 189 40.64 25.86 -0.80
N ALA A 190 40.68 27.14 -0.47
CA ALA A 190 41.88 27.97 -0.55
C ALA A 190 43.05 27.39 0.31
N LYS A 191 42.74 26.95 1.53
CA LYS A 191 43.72 26.36 2.45
C LYS A 191 44.30 25.03 1.92
N GLU A 192 43.48 24.20 1.29
CA GLU A 192 44.00 22.98 0.64
C GLU A 192 44.83 23.27 -0.60
N LEU A 193 44.49 24.31 -1.38
CA LEU A 193 45.32 24.74 -2.50
C LEU A 193 46.67 25.24 -2.05
N GLU A 194 46.77 26.07 -1.00
CA GLU A 194 48.05 26.55 -0.41
C GLU A 194 48.91 25.41 0.12
N ARG A 195 48.29 24.29 0.50
CA ARG A 195 49.02 23.11 1.00
C ARG A 195 49.66 22.28 -0.09
N ILE A 196 49.25 22.43 -1.34
CA ILE A 196 49.73 21.69 -2.49
C ILE A 196 50.93 22.46 -3.15
N VAL A 197 51.08 23.74 -2.90
CA VAL A 197 52.20 24.56 -3.34
C VAL A 197 53.31 24.53 -2.27
#